data_70aae7ecb83c7343e46567d5954cb3f0
#
_entry.id   70aae7ecb83c7343e46567d5954cb3f0
#
_cell.length_a   1.000
_cell.length_b   1.000
_cell.length_c   1.000
_cell.angle_alpha   90.00
_cell.angle_beta   90.00
_cell.angle_gamma   90.00
#
_symmetry.space_group_name_H-M   'P 1'
#
loop_
_entity.id
_entity.type
_entity.pdbx_description
1 polymer ?
#
loop_
_entity_poly.entity_id
_entity_poly.type
_entity_poly.pdbx_seq_one_letter_code
_entity_poly.pdbx_strand_id
1 'polypeptide(L)'
;GSTELASEPADTDEFLVSDAGTLKRIDYSLIKASSPGLVKISTVTASDSANVDFDDLASTYSMYIIIGSQIRLATAGANFEINFGTDGSTYSANKTSAYFHQYNNEGDSDLGSGTQGSASHGNSGGNQEIMRGLNNNGTYGKAGQFRGYISGLGQGGNYASFDFFSSYFMNTNHAYGVRVNGQVQAAADCIRFIPSSGNIATGEFTLFGVNQ
;
A
#
# COMPACT_ATOMS: atom_id res chain seq x y z
N GLY A 1 8.51 -31.92 36.34
CA GLY A 1 8.42 -31.57 34.95
C GLY A 1 8.70 -30.09 34.77
N SER A 2 9.36 -29.69 33.70
CA SER A 2 9.55 -28.27 33.35
C SER A 2 8.19 -27.69 32.93
N THR A 3 7.92 -26.45 33.33
CA THR A 3 6.75 -25.69 32.90
C THR A 3 6.98 -25.28 31.45
N GLU A 4 5.93 -25.35 30.63
CA GLU A 4 5.96 -24.88 29.25
C GLU A 4 6.21 -23.36 29.22
N LEU A 5 7.04 -22.88 28.30
CA LEU A 5 7.24 -21.47 28.06
C LEU A 5 6.02 -20.95 27.30
N ALA A 6 5.20 -20.12 27.96
CA ALA A 6 3.92 -19.63 27.41
C ALA A 6 4.03 -18.35 26.56
N SER A 7 5.25 -17.83 26.37
CA SER A 7 5.54 -16.63 25.58
C SER A 7 6.79 -16.84 24.72
N GLU A 8 6.96 -15.99 23.71
CA GLU A 8 8.18 -15.97 22.91
C GLU A 8 9.39 -15.71 23.81
N PRO A 9 10.51 -16.46 23.66
CA PRO A 9 11.73 -16.21 24.40
C PRO A 9 12.26 -14.80 24.16
N ALA A 10 12.88 -14.20 25.20
CA ALA A 10 13.61 -12.95 25.04
C ALA A 10 14.90 -13.18 24.24
N ASP A 11 15.40 -12.16 23.57
CA ASP A 11 16.61 -12.24 22.75
C ASP A 11 17.87 -12.71 23.53
N THR A 12 17.85 -12.51 24.84
CA THR A 12 18.91 -12.91 25.76
C THR A 12 18.70 -14.30 26.39
N ASP A 13 17.57 -14.97 26.09
CA ASP A 13 17.36 -16.33 26.56
C ASP A 13 18.28 -17.29 25.85
N GLU A 14 18.91 -18.20 26.61
CA GLU A 14 19.91 -19.13 26.11
C GLU A 14 19.35 -20.53 25.92
N PHE A 15 19.77 -21.17 24.82
CA PHE A 15 19.47 -22.56 24.54
C PHE A 15 20.75 -23.39 24.52
N LEU A 16 20.65 -24.65 24.93
CA LEU A 16 21.74 -25.60 24.81
C LEU A 16 21.71 -26.25 23.42
N VAL A 17 22.83 -26.14 22.71
CA VAL A 17 23.04 -26.76 21.40
C VAL A 17 24.27 -27.66 21.43
N SER A 18 24.26 -28.74 20.63
CA SER A 18 25.43 -29.57 20.40
C SER A 18 26.15 -29.08 19.13
N ASP A 19 27.36 -28.57 19.30
CA ASP A 19 28.23 -28.17 18.20
C ASP A 19 29.42 -29.14 18.14
N ALA A 20 29.45 -29.97 17.11
CA ALA A 20 30.45 -31.02 16.90
C ALA A 20 30.67 -31.92 18.13
N GLY A 21 29.60 -32.25 18.87
CA GLY A 21 29.65 -33.07 20.06
C GLY A 21 29.99 -32.32 21.35
N THR A 22 30.20 -31.02 21.29
CA THR A 22 30.43 -30.15 22.45
C THR A 22 29.15 -29.38 22.77
N LEU A 23 28.67 -29.43 24.02
CA LEU A 23 27.56 -28.62 24.47
C LEU A 23 27.96 -27.15 24.57
N LYS A 24 27.23 -26.28 23.90
CA LYS A 24 27.37 -24.83 23.94
C LYS A 24 26.03 -24.17 24.24
N ARG A 25 26.11 -22.95 24.75
CA ARG A 25 24.91 -22.09 24.86
C ARG A 25 24.86 -21.16 23.66
N ILE A 26 23.64 -20.87 23.20
CA ILE A 26 23.38 -19.94 22.12
C ILE A 26 22.19 -19.06 22.51
N ASP A 27 22.30 -17.76 22.29
CA ASP A 27 21.22 -16.81 22.56
C ASP A 27 20.09 -17.00 21.55
N TYR A 28 18.85 -16.79 21.98
CA TYR A 28 17.69 -16.85 21.10
C TYR A 28 17.80 -15.90 19.90
N SER A 29 18.39 -14.72 20.10
CA SER A 29 18.68 -13.77 19.02
C SER A 29 19.46 -14.35 17.84
N LEU A 30 20.26 -15.38 18.06
CA LEU A 30 21.07 -16.04 17.03
C LEU A 30 20.38 -17.21 16.34
N ILE A 31 19.31 -17.75 16.96
CA ILE A 31 18.55 -18.89 16.41
C ILE A 31 17.19 -18.49 15.90
N LYS A 32 16.62 -17.38 16.38
CA LYS A 32 15.41 -16.85 15.80
C LYS A 32 15.67 -16.46 14.35
N ALA A 33 14.87 -16.96 13.45
CA ALA A 33 14.96 -16.56 12.06
C ALA A 33 14.89 -15.02 12.01
N SER A 34 15.97 -14.36 11.60
CA SER A 34 15.84 -13.02 11.04
C SER A 34 14.83 -13.20 9.91
N SER A 35 13.63 -12.64 10.02
CA SER A 35 12.65 -12.72 8.94
C SER A 35 13.22 -11.98 7.73
N PRO A 36 14.00 -12.64 6.83
CA PRO A 36 14.36 -12.03 5.57
C PRO A 36 13.08 -12.05 4.77
N GLY A 37 12.53 -10.90 4.48
CA GLY A 37 11.36 -10.86 3.62
C GLY A 37 10.35 -9.81 4.00
N LEU A 38 9.09 -10.18 3.95
CA LEU A 38 7.96 -9.29 4.10
C LEU A 38 7.57 -9.16 5.59
N VAL A 39 7.73 -7.96 6.14
CA VAL A 39 7.32 -7.63 7.52
C VAL A 39 6.02 -6.85 7.47
N LYS A 40 4.96 -7.37 8.09
CA LYS A 40 3.72 -6.62 8.25
C LYS A 40 3.93 -5.48 9.25
N ILE A 41 3.76 -4.24 8.80
CA ILE A 41 3.93 -3.02 9.60
C ILE A 41 2.62 -2.67 10.28
N SER A 42 1.54 -2.53 9.50
CA SER A 42 0.24 -2.17 10.05
C SER A 42 -0.91 -2.59 9.14
N THR A 43 -2.10 -2.64 9.70
CA THR A 43 -3.36 -2.78 8.97
C THR A 43 -4.33 -1.71 9.47
N VAL A 44 -4.92 -0.96 8.55
CA VAL A 44 -5.94 0.07 8.82
C VAL A 44 -7.24 -0.35 8.16
N THR A 45 -8.32 -0.38 8.93
CA THR A 45 -9.67 -0.60 8.41
C THR A 45 -10.38 0.74 8.29
N ALA A 46 -10.76 1.13 7.09
CA ALA A 46 -11.58 2.31 6.85
C ALA A 46 -13.06 1.97 7.06
N SER A 47 -13.76 2.85 7.78
CA SER A 47 -15.20 2.80 7.99
C SER A 47 -15.70 4.23 8.05
N ASP A 48 -16.26 4.71 6.96
CA ASP A 48 -16.68 6.11 6.76
C ASP A 48 -15.54 7.11 7.05
N SER A 49 -14.33 6.79 6.57
CA SER A 49 -13.10 7.53 6.85
C SER A 49 -12.82 8.56 5.76
N ALA A 50 -12.46 9.79 6.14
CA ALA A 50 -12.10 10.83 5.18
C ALA A 50 -10.83 10.48 4.39
N ASN A 51 -9.89 9.80 5.01
CA ASN A 51 -8.62 9.33 4.46
C ASN A 51 -8.09 8.12 5.25
N VAL A 52 -7.07 7.48 4.71
CA VAL A 52 -6.22 6.50 5.39
C VAL A 52 -4.77 6.94 5.22
N ASP A 53 -4.09 7.13 6.34
CA ASP A 53 -2.71 7.63 6.38
C ASP A 53 -1.77 6.56 6.93
N PHE A 54 -0.55 6.56 6.39
CA PHE A 54 0.61 5.86 6.92
C PHE A 54 1.75 6.87 7.03
N ASP A 55 2.08 7.21 8.27
CA ASP A 55 3.05 8.23 8.61
C ASP A 55 4.31 7.63 9.19
N ASP A 56 5.37 8.45 9.28
CA ASP A 56 6.65 8.08 9.90
C ASP A 56 7.26 6.79 9.30
N LEU A 57 7.17 6.62 7.99
CA LEU A 57 7.70 5.45 7.31
C LEU A 57 9.22 5.49 7.32
N ALA A 58 9.80 4.62 8.16
CA ALA A 58 11.24 4.60 8.42
C ALA A 58 12.05 4.18 7.18
N SER A 59 13.29 4.69 7.12
CA SER A 59 14.29 4.27 6.11
C SER A 59 14.79 2.82 6.28
N THR A 60 14.25 2.10 7.27
CA THR A 60 14.64 0.71 7.59
C THR A 60 14.36 -0.26 6.45
N TYR A 61 13.34 0.02 5.65
CA TYR A 61 12.93 -0.84 4.54
C TYR A 61 13.31 -0.21 3.21
N SER A 62 13.90 -1.00 2.32
CA SER A 62 14.22 -0.55 0.96
C SER A 62 13.00 -0.39 0.08
N MET A 63 11.96 -1.14 0.38
CA MET A 63 10.69 -1.13 -0.35
C MET A 63 9.53 -1.36 0.62
N TYR A 64 8.43 -0.70 0.32
CA TYR A 64 7.13 -0.93 0.95
C TYR A 64 6.18 -1.59 -0.04
N ILE A 65 5.38 -2.52 0.45
CA ILE A 65 4.26 -3.11 -0.29
C ILE A 65 2.99 -2.74 0.44
N ILE A 66 2.03 -2.20 -0.29
CA ILE A 66 0.71 -1.90 0.27
C ILE A 66 -0.37 -2.63 -0.51
N ILE A 67 -1.29 -3.23 0.23
CA ILE A 67 -2.43 -3.95 -0.33
C ILE A 67 -3.70 -3.31 0.20
N GLY A 68 -4.59 -2.88 -0.71
CA GLY A 68 -5.92 -2.41 -0.38
C GLY A 68 -6.97 -3.36 -0.91
N SER A 69 -7.92 -3.74 -0.08
CA SER A 69 -9.01 -4.65 -0.42
C SER A 69 -10.35 -4.11 0.03
N GLN A 70 -11.43 -4.56 -0.62
CA GLN A 70 -12.81 -4.18 -0.29
C GLN A 70 -13.05 -2.65 -0.29
N ILE A 71 -12.32 -1.92 -1.14
CA ILE A 71 -12.40 -0.46 -1.21
C ILE A 71 -13.73 -0.04 -1.81
N ARG A 72 -14.53 0.72 -1.04
CA ARG A 72 -15.75 1.36 -1.50
C ARG A 72 -15.74 2.82 -1.08
N LEU A 73 -16.24 3.68 -1.94
CA LEU A 73 -16.38 5.10 -1.65
C LEU A 73 -17.85 5.42 -1.34
N ALA A 74 -18.09 6.37 -0.47
CA ALA A 74 -19.45 6.83 -0.13
C ALA A 74 -20.12 7.52 -1.33
N THR A 75 -19.32 8.18 -2.18
CA THR A 75 -19.81 8.89 -3.38
C THR A 75 -19.57 8.05 -4.62
N ALA A 76 -20.64 7.75 -5.36
CA ALA A 76 -20.56 7.06 -6.65
C ALA A 76 -19.81 7.91 -7.69
N GLY A 77 -18.92 7.28 -8.42
CA GLY A 77 -18.14 7.95 -9.45
C GLY A 77 -16.99 8.80 -8.93
N ALA A 78 -16.75 8.82 -7.61
CA ALA A 78 -15.56 9.44 -7.05
C ALA A 78 -14.29 8.66 -7.45
N ASN A 79 -13.17 9.36 -7.56
CA ASN A 79 -11.87 8.74 -7.74
C ASN A 79 -11.30 8.32 -6.39
N PHE A 80 -10.54 7.25 -6.37
CA PHE A 80 -9.72 6.87 -5.24
C PHE A 80 -8.25 7.20 -5.56
N GLU A 81 -7.63 7.96 -4.69
CA GLU A 81 -6.39 8.68 -4.97
C GLU A 81 -5.35 8.41 -3.88
N ILE A 82 -4.07 8.60 -4.25
CA ILE A 82 -2.94 8.57 -3.33
C ILE A 82 -2.18 9.89 -3.38
N ASN A 83 -1.65 10.32 -2.25
CA ASN A 83 -0.63 11.36 -2.19
C ASN A 83 0.49 11.01 -1.21
N PHE A 84 1.58 11.74 -1.30
CA PHE A 84 2.79 11.57 -0.51
C PHE A 84 3.08 12.84 0.27
N GLY A 85 3.64 12.71 1.45
CA GLY A 85 4.00 13.80 2.33
C GLY A 85 5.38 13.60 2.97
N THR A 86 5.84 14.63 3.69
CA THR A 86 7.15 14.67 4.34
C THR A 86 7.07 14.96 5.84
N ASP A 87 5.86 15.06 6.41
CA ASP A 87 5.67 15.51 7.80
C ASP A 87 4.40 14.95 8.48
N GLY A 88 3.70 13.99 7.87
CA GLY A 88 2.45 13.42 8.39
C GLY A 88 1.26 14.39 8.44
N SER A 89 1.43 15.64 8.04
CA SER A 89 0.37 16.65 8.03
C SER A 89 0.08 17.19 6.64
N THR A 90 1.10 17.35 5.82
CA THR A 90 1.05 17.91 4.47
C THR A 90 1.33 16.87 3.40
N TYR A 91 0.31 16.52 2.64
CA TYR A 91 0.39 15.50 1.58
C TYR A 91 0.29 16.15 0.20
N SER A 92 1.34 16.84 -0.20
CA SER A 92 1.39 17.60 -1.46
C SER A 92 2.73 17.46 -2.18
N ALA A 93 3.45 16.38 -1.93
CA ALA A 93 4.72 16.13 -2.59
C ALA A 93 4.55 16.07 -4.11
N ASN A 94 5.38 16.82 -4.83
CA ASN A 94 5.37 16.80 -6.28
C ASN A 94 5.71 15.42 -6.81
N LYS A 95 5.02 15.01 -7.87
CA LYS A 95 5.24 13.73 -8.53
C LYS A 95 5.12 13.83 -10.04
N THR A 96 5.86 12.98 -10.73
CA THR A 96 5.70 12.72 -12.16
C THR A 96 5.26 11.28 -12.32
N SER A 97 4.16 11.08 -13.03
CA SER A 97 3.52 9.76 -13.14
C SER A 97 2.85 9.56 -14.48
N ALA A 98 2.60 8.29 -14.81
CA ALA A 98 1.79 7.89 -15.93
C ALA A 98 0.65 6.96 -15.46
N TYR A 99 -0.52 7.14 -16.03
CA TYR A 99 -1.71 6.35 -15.77
C TYR A 99 -2.08 5.56 -17.03
N PHE A 100 -2.12 4.23 -16.90
CA PHE A 100 -2.51 3.29 -17.93
C PHE A 100 -3.74 2.52 -17.51
N HIS A 101 -4.68 2.30 -18.42
CA HIS A 101 -5.87 1.51 -18.12
C HIS A 101 -6.24 0.57 -19.25
N GLN A 102 -6.93 -0.48 -18.91
CA GLN A 102 -7.71 -1.34 -19.78
C GLN A 102 -9.07 -1.57 -19.17
N TYR A 103 -10.09 -1.73 -19.98
CA TYR A 103 -11.45 -1.96 -19.51
C TYR A 103 -12.24 -2.85 -20.45
N ASN A 104 -13.29 -3.47 -19.88
CA ASN A 104 -14.33 -4.18 -20.61
C ASN A 104 -15.67 -3.96 -19.88
N ASN A 105 -16.75 -3.79 -20.64
CA ASN A 105 -18.08 -3.71 -20.06
C ASN A 105 -18.68 -5.10 -19.82
N GLU A 106 -19.73 -5.17 -18.99
CA GLU A 106 -20.43 -6.44 -18.66
C GLU A 106 -21.05 -7.13 -19.88
N GLY A 107 -21.27 -6.42 -20.98
CA GLY A 107 -21.85 -6.95 -22.23
C GLY A 107 -20.83 -7.35 -23.28
N ASP A 108 -19.55 -7.27 -23.00
CA ASP A 108 -18.42 -7.56 -23.92
C ASP A 108 -18.50 -6.80 -25.26
N SER A 109 -19.18 -5.66 -25.23
CA SER A 109 -19.42 -4.83 -26.40
C SER A 109 -18.59 -3.54 -26.45
N ASP A 110 -17.93 -3.19 -25.35
CA ASP A 110 -17.08 -2.01 -25.22
C ASP A 110 -15.82 -2.36 -24.43
N LEU A 111 -14.74 -2.62 -25.13
CA LEU A 111 -13.43 -2.88 -24.55
C LEU A 111 -12.41 -1.91 -25.10
N GLY A 112 -11.46 -1.52 -24.26
CA GLY A 112 -10.42 -0.58 -24.68
C GLY A 112 -9.25 -0.53 -23.71
N SER A 113 -8.23 0.18 -24.17
CA SER A 113 -7.05 0.47 -23.36
C SER A 113 -6.48 1.82 -23.76
N GLY A 114 -5.75 2.45 -22.85
CA GLY A 114 -5.13 3.73 -23.14
C GLY A 114 -4.37 4.33 -21.97
N THR A 115 -3.86 5.53 -22.22
CA THR A 115 -3.29 6.41 -21.21
C THR A 115 -4.29 7.51 -20.86
N GLN A 116 -4.28 7.94 -19.61
CA GLN A 116 -5.16 9.03 -19.16
C GLN A 116 -4.33 10.25 -18.77
N GLY A 117 -4.26 11.21 -19.65
CA GLY A 117 -3.47 12.44 -19.44
C GLY A 117 -3.91 13.24 -18.22
N SER A 118 -5.22 13.33 -17.95
CA SER A 118 -5.75 14.06 -16.78
C SER A 118 -5.48 13.36 -15.46
N ALA A 119 -5.19 12.07 -15.46
CA ALA A 119 -4.82 11.27 -14.30
C ALA A 119 -3.31 11.06 -14.18
N SER A 120 -2.52 11.56 -15.13
CA SER A 120 -1.05 11.55 -15.10
C SER A 120 -0.54 12.90 -14.60
N HIS A 121 0.56 12.89 -13.88
CA HIS A 121 1.17 14.11 -13.34
C HIS A 121 2.51 14.44 -13.98
N GLY A 122 2.72 15.71 -14.31
CA GLY A 122 4.01 16.23 -14.72
C GLY A 122 4.50 17.23 -13.67
N ASN A 123 5.25 16.76 -12.67
CA ASN A 123 5.77 17.59 -11.55
C ASN A 123 4.65 18.34 -10.79
N SER A 124 3.65 17.61 -10.33
CA SER A 124 2.49 18.17 -9.61
C SER A 124 2.33 17.60 -8.22
N GLY A 125 1.97 18.44 -7.24
CA GLY A 125 1.60 18.05 -5.87
C GLY A 125 0.14 17.54 -5.72
N GLY A 126 -0.64 17.54 -6.79
CA GLY A 126 -2.02 17.03 -6.79
C GLY A 126 -2.10 15.53 -6.46
N ASN A 127 -3.27 15.08 -6.01
CA ASN A 127 -3.49 13.66 -5.70
C ASN A 127 -3.40 12.81 -6.98
N GLN A 128 -2.80 11.64 -6.87
CA GLN A 128 -2.68 10.68 -7.97
C GLN A 128 -3.85 9.71 -7.95
N GLU A 129 -4.65 9.70 -9.01
CA GLU A 129 -5.70 8.70 -9.18
C GLU A 129 -5.08 7.30 -9.30
N ILE A 130 -5.60 6.34 -8.52
CA ILE A 130 -5.27 4.91 -8.63
C ILE A 130 -6.51 4.07 -9.00
N MET A 131 -7.73 4.59 -8.74
CA MET A 131 -8.96 4.09 -9.30
C MET A 131 -9.82 5.29 -9.69
N ARG A 132 -10.36 5.30 -10.89
CA ARG A 132 -11.15 6.41 -11.42
C ARG A 132 -12.61 6.06 -11.50
N GLY A 133 -13.49 6.94 -10.98
CA GLY A 133 -14.92 6.76 -11.09
C GLY A 133 -15.44 5.49 -10.44
N LEU A 134 -14.94 5.14 -9.25
CA LEU A 134 -15.27 3.89 -8.57
C LEU A 134 -16.79 3.76 -8.33
N ASN A 135 -17.34 2.60 -8.65
CA ASN A 135 -18.75 2.30 -8.43
C ASN A 135 -19.01 2.05 -6.93
N ASN A 136 -20.01 2.72 -6.37
CA ASN A 136 -20.46 2.47 -5.00
C ASN A 136 -21.77 1.68 -4.91
N ASN A 137 -22.29 1.18 -6.04
CA ASN A 137 -23.57 0.48 -6.08
C ASN A 137 -23.49 -0.83 -5.26
N GLY A 138 -24.18 -0.84 -4.11
CA GLY A 138 -24.21 -1.97 -3.18
C GLY A 138 -24.86 -3.25 -3.73
N THR A 139 -25.61 -3.16 -4.84
CA THR A 139 -26.37 -4.29 -5.39
C THR A 139 -25.48 -5.45 -5.85
N TYR A 140 -24.24 -5.19 -6.26
CA TYR A 140 -23.32 -6.20 -6.78
C TYR A 140 -22.04 -6.36 -5.99
N GLY A 141 -21.92 -5.72 -4.83
CA GLY A 141 -20.72 -5.85 -4.00
C GLY A 141 -19.41 -5.38 -4.68
N LYS A 142 -19.49 -4.50 -5.66
CA LYS A 142 -18.39 -4.05 -6.50
C LYS A 142 -17.42 -3.18 -5.69
N ALA A 143 -16.47 -3.83 -5.04
CA ALA A 143 -15.38 -3.17 -4.34
C ALA A 143 -14.14 -3.16 -5.21
N GLY A 144 -13.35 -2.10 -5.09
CA GLY A 144 -12.02 -2.03 -5.68
C GLY A 144 -10.97 -2.72 -4.82
N GLN A 145 -9.86 -3.09 -5.45
CA GLN A 145 -8.66 -3.58 -4.79
C GLN A 145 -7.43 -3.04 -5.50
N PHE A 146 -6.34 -2.91 -4.76
CA PHE A 146 -5.05 -2.55 -5.34
C PHE A 146 -3.89 -3.21 -4.60
N ARG A 147 -2.74 -3.25 -5.28
CA ARG A 147 -1.43 -3.47 -4.69
C ARG A 147 -0.50 -2.38 -5.17
N GLY A 148 0.35 -1.89 -4.29
CA GLY A 148 1.35 -0.86 -4.60
C GLY A 148 2.72 -1.28 -4.11
N TYR A 149 3.74 -0.91 -4.88
CA TYR A 149 5.14 -1.05 -4.54
C TYR A 149 5.74 0.34 -4.49
N ILE A 150 6.42 0.66 -3.40
CA ILE A 150 7.02 1.98 -3.20
C ILE A 150 8.42 1.78 -2.66
N SER A 151 9.43 2.31 -3.36
CA SER A 151 10.83 2.29 -2.94
C SER A 151 11.33 3.70 -2.65
N GLY A 152 12.27 3.84 -1.74
CA GLY A 152 12.92 5.11 -1.41
C GLY A 152 12.15 6.02 -0.44
N LEU A 153 11.04 5.55 0.17
CA LEU A 153 10.39 6.30 1.25
C LEU A 153 11.28 6.37 2.49
N GLY A 154 11.28 7.51 3.16
CA GLY A 154 12.08 7.76 4.35
C GLY A 154 13.59 7.81 4.10
N GLN A 155 14.04 7.68 2.87
CA GLN A 155 15.47 7.70 2.48
C GLN A 155 15.93 9.14 2.21
N GLY A 156 16.20 9.93 3.22
CA GLY A 156 16.52 11.35 3.12
C GLY A 156 17.36 11.73 1.89
N GLY A 157 16.82 12.60 1.05
CA GLY A 157 17.45 13.10 -0.18
C GLY A 157 17.22 12.27 -1.44
N ASN A 158 16.58 11.11 -1.37
CA ASN A 158 16.22 10.31 -2.53
C ASN A 158 14.76 10.50 -2.92
N TYR A 159 14.48 10.39 -4.22
CA TYR A 159 13.11 10.36 -4.73
C TYR A 159 12.51 8.98 -4.54
N ALA A 160 11.29 8.92 -4.02
CA ALA A 160 10.56 7.66 -3.97
C ALA A 160 10.01 7.30 -5.35
N SER A 161 10.06 6.02 -5.70
CA SER A 161 9.40 5.49 -6.90
C SER A 161 8.21 4.64 -6.49
N PHE A 162 7.12 4.72 -7.24
CA PHE A 162 5.91 3.96 -6.95
C PHE A 162 5.33 3.26 -8.20
N ASP A 163 4.66 2.14 -7.98
CA ASP A 163 3.97 1.37 -9.00
C ASP A 163 2.72 0.71 -8.38
N PHE A 164 1.53 1.14 -8.81
CA PHE A 164 0.24 0.67 -8.34
C PHE A 164 -0.51 -0.08 -9.42
N PHE A 165 -1.11 -1.19 -9.04
CA PHE A 165 -2.01 -1.98 -9.87
C PHE A 165 -3.36 -2.07 -9.18
N SER A 166 -4.43 -1.66 -9.86
CA SER A 166 -5.78 -1.65 -9.34
C SER A 166 -6.72 -2.45 -10.24
N SER A 167 -7.72 -3.08 -9.61
CA SER A 167 -8.83 -3.73 -10.30
C SER A 167 -10.13 -3.32 -9.62
N TYR A 168 -11.10 -2.82 -10.39
CA TYR A 168 -12.35 -2.30 -9.85
C TYR A 168 -13.43 -2.21 -10.91
N PHE A 169 -14.68 -1.97 -10.50
CA PHE A 169 -15.74 -1.57 -11.39
C PHE A 169 -15.94 -0.06 -11.36
N MET A 170 -15.96 0.54 -12.53
CA MET A 170 -16.34 1.93 -12.72
C MET A 170 -17.86 2.10 -12.62
N ASN A 171 -18.32 3.32 -12.32
CA ASN A 171 -19.72 3.67 -12.19
C ASN A 171 -20.57 3.39 -13.47
N THR A 172 -19.92 3.25 -14.60
CA THR A 172 -20.51 2.90 -15.91
C THR A 172 -20.62 1.40 -16.18
N ASN A 173 -20.43 0.54 -15.17
CA ASN A 173 -20.44 -0.93 -15.29
C ASN A 173 -19.31 -1.51 -16.16
N HIS A 174 -18.18 -0.85 -16.17
CA HIS A 174 -16.97 -1.38 -16.79
C HIS A 174 -16.02 -1.93 -15.72
N ALA A 175 -15.49 -3.11 -15.97
CA ALA A 175 -14.35 -3.64 -15.22
C ALA A 175 -13.07 -2.95 -15.70
N TYR A 176 -12.33 -2.35 -14.78
CA TYR A 176 -11.07 -1.68 -15.06
C TYR A 176 -9.89 -2.42 -14.44
N GLY A 177 -8.83 -2.55 -15.23
CA GLY A 177 -7.48 -2.82 -14.76
C GLY A 177 -6.63 -1.57 -14.98
N VAL A 178 -5.98 -1.09 -13.93
CA VAL A 178 -5.21 0.16 -13.97
C VAL A 178 -3.79 -0.10 -13.46
N ARG A 179 -2.82 0.51 -14.12
CA ARG A 179 -1.45 0.66 -13.63
C ARG A 179 -1.10 2.13 -13.56
N VAL A 180 -0.58 2.55 -12.43
CA VAL A 180 -0.05 3.90 -12.23
C VAL A 180 1.36 3.78 -11.69
N ASN A 181 2.32 4.37 -12.39
CA ASN A 181 3.70 4.37 -11.95
C ASN A 181 4.31 5.78 -12.03
N GLY A 182 5.30 6.05 -11.20
CA GLY A 182 5.93 7.36 -11.19
C GLY A 182 6.99 7.53 -10.13
N GLN A 183 7.41 8.77 -9.98
CA GLN A 183 8.38 9.20 -8.97
C GLN A 183 7.84 10.39 -8.19
N VAL A 184 8.05 10.36 -6.88
CA VAL A 184 7.83 11.49 -5.97
C VAL A 184 9.11 12.29 -5.91
N GLN A 185 9.02 13.61 -6.17
CA GLN A 185 10.16 14.51 -6.22
C GLN A 185 10.42 15.20 -4.87
N ALA A 186 10.36 14.42 -3.81
CA ALA A 186 10.61 14.85 -2.43
C ALA A 186 11.10 13.68 -1.60
N ALA A 187 11.76 13.96 -0.49
CA ALA A 187 12.08 12.97 0.55
C ALA A 187 10.80 12.63 1.34
N ALA A 188 9.87 11.92 0.70
CA ALA A 188 8.60 11.56 1.32
C ALA A 188 8.78 10.41 2.31
N ASP A 189 8.08 10.49 3.44
CA ASP A 189 8.01 9.46 4.49
C ASP A 189 6.57 9.12 4.91
N CYS A 190 5.59 9.72 4.24
CA CYS A 190 4.16 9.56 4.53
C CYS A 190 3.37 9.27 3.26
N ILE A 191 2.30 8.49 3.41
CA ILE A 191 1.37 8.14 2.33
C ILE A 191 -0.06 8.39 2.81
N ARG A 192 -0.87 9.04 1.98
CA ARG A 192 -2.31 9.23 2.20
C ARG A 192 -3.12 8.63 1.06
N PHE A 193 -4.13 7.84 1.41
CA PHE A 193 -5.21 7.44 0.52
C PHE A 193 -6.44 8.27 0.80
N ILE A 194 -7.04 8.82 -0.24
CA ILE A 194 -8.14 9.77 -0.12
C ILE A 194 -9.11 9.63 -1.30
N PRO A 195 -10.42 9.74 -1.10
CA PRO A 195 -11.37 9.88 -2.21
C PRO A 195 -11.38 11.32 -2.73
N SER A 196 -11.65 11.52 -4.02
CA SER A 196 -11.83 12.87 -4.60
C SER A 196 -13.09 13.58 -4.09
N SER A 197 -14.04 12.83 -3.54
CA SER A 197 -15.24 13.36 -2.85
C SER A 197 -15.85 12.34 -1.91
N GLY A 198 -16.48 12.82 -0.83
CA GLY A 198 -17.05 11.97 0.21
C GLY A 198 -15.98 11.25 1.03
N ASN A 199 -16.35 10.10 1.60
CA ASN A 199 -15.51 9.29 2.46
C ASN A 199 -15.18 7.94 1.83
N ILE A 200 -14.17 7.24 2.36
CA ILE A 200 -13.93 5.83 2.14
C ILE A 200 -14.96 5.08 3.01
N ALA A 201 -16.02 4.57 2.38
CA ALA A 201 -17.09 3.91 3.11
C ALA A 201 -16.64 2.63 3.78
N THR A 202 -15.83 1.83 3.06
CA THR A 202 -15.17 0.62 3.59
C THR A 202 -13.84 0.40 2.90
N GLY A 203 -12.95 -0.34 3.55
CA GLY A 203 -11.69 -0.80 2.98
C GLY A 203 -10.74 -1.32 4.05
N GLU A 204 -9.90 -2.27 3.68
CA GLU A 204 -8.79 -2.72 4.50
C GLU A 204 -7.48 -2.44 3.78
N PHE A 205 -6.53 -1.85 4.49
CA PHE A 205 -5.24 -1.42 3.97
C PHE A 205 -4.14 -2.05 4.81
N THR A 206 -3.33 -2.90 4.22
CA THR A 206 -2.19 -3.52 4.91
C THR A 206 -0.88 -3.07 4.30
N LEU A 207 0.00 -2.54 5.14
CA LEU A 207 1.35 -2.09 4.79
C LEU A 207 2.38 -3.11 5.25
N PHE A 208 3.30 -3.43 4.36
CA PHE A 208 4.45 -4.29 4.61
C PHE A 208 5.75 -3.56 4.26
N GLY A 209 6.79 -3.84 5.01
CA GLY A 209 8.17 -3.49 4.69
C GLY A 209 8.93 -4.70 4.16
N VAL A 210 9.82 -4.48 3.21
CA VAL A 210 10.72 -5.51 2.67
C VAL A 210 12.11 -5.29 3.27
N ASN A 211 12.56 -6.25 4.08
CA ASN A 211 13.94 -6.29 4.57
C ASN A 211 14.89 -6.69 3.43
N GLN A 212 16.05 -6.06 3.40
CA GLN A 212 17.19 -6.48 2.56
C GLN A 212 17.97 -7.58 3.23
#